data_80306af1441ab8d5fbf5ca51f8eb3768
#
_entry.id   80306af1441ab8d5fbf5ca51f8eb3768
#
_cell.length_a   1.000
_cell.length_b   1.000
_cell.length_c   1.000
_cell.angle_alpha   90.00
_cell.angle_beta   90.00
_cell.angle_gamma   90.00
#
_symmetry.space_group_name_H-M   'P 1'
#
loop_
_entity.id
_entity.type
_entity.pdbx_description
1 polymer ?
#
loop_
_entity_poly.entity_id
_entity_poly.type
_entity_poly.pdbx_seq_one_letter_code
_entity_poly.pdbx_strand_id
1 'polypeptide(L)'
;MRALMHSFRDSFARLIHGMAMSWGKTMTMLMLGSILIVQPVQAAEKTSFKVAWSIYVGWMPWDYANQSGILKKWADKYGIKIQLTQINDYVESINQYTAGSFDACVMTNMDMLTIPAAGGVDSTALVMGDFSNGNDGIVLKGKGKKLADIKGQKINLVELSVSHYLMARALESVGLRERDITVVNTSDADIVGAFAAASSTAVVTWKPQLSEIMKTPNTSLVFDSSKIPGEIMDLMVVNTATLKANPKLGKALIGAWYETMAVMFKNDAAAKAARTAMAKASGTDLADYESQLATTKMYVTAAEAHTFINSDTVIKNMDLVRKFSFSHGLLGEGAKTVDAVGIEFPNGKLLGNPKNIKMRFDSSYTKLALDGKL
;
A
#
# COMPACT_ATOMS: atom_id res chain seq x y z
N MET A 1 30.51 5.55 -44.52
CA MET A 1 30.51 4.23 -43.91
C MET A 1 29.40 3.37 -44.52
N ARG A 2 29.59 3.01 -45.80
CA ARG A 2 28.70 2.12 -46.56
C ARG A 2 29.60 1.18 -47.35
N ALA A 3 30.26 0.22 -46.73
CA ALA A 3 31.09 -0.77 -47.43
C ALA A 3 31.56 -1.88 -46.46
N LEU A 4 30.67 -2.58 -45.78
CA LEU A 4 31.04 -3.80 -45.01
C LEU A 4 29.84 -4.73 -44.73
N MET A 5 28.83 -4.74 -45.61
CA MET A 5 27.67 -5.64 -45.49
C MET A 5 27.39 -6.47 -46.73
N HIS A 6 28.44 -6.85 -47.53
CA HIS A 6 28.24 -7.66 -48.75
C HIS A 6 29.18 -8.88 -48.84
N SER A 7 29.70 -9.41 -47.75
CA SER A 7 30.63 -10.55 -47.80
C SER A 7 30.19 -11.82 -47.05
N PHE A 8 28.94 -11.96 -46.64
CA PHE A 8 28.50 -13.16 -45.89
C PHE A 8 27.35 -13.94 -46.53
N ARG A 9 26.96 -13.63 -47.76
CA ARG A 9 25.85 -14.31 -48.46
C ARG A 9 26.22 -15.32 -49.52
N ASP A 10 27.49 -15.46 -49.92
CA ASP A 10 27.86 -16.32 -51.07
C ASP A 10 28.62 -17.61 -50.71
N SER A 11 28.73 -18.00 -49.45
CA SER A 11 29.43 -19.23 -49.08
C SER A 11 28.53 -20.42 -48.68
N PHE A 12 27.21 -20.31 -48.75
CA PHE A 12 26.29 -21.43 -48.37
C PHE A 12 25.59 -22.09 -49.57
N ALA A 13 25.90 -21.72 -50.81
CA ALA A 13 25.16 -22.20 -51.98
C ALA A 13 25.95 -23.22 -52.86
N ARG A 14 27.04 -23.80 -52.43
CA ARG A 14 27.84 -24.73 -53.24
C ARG A 14 28.20 -26.07 -52.61
N LEU A 15 27.28 -26.67 -51.80
CA LEU A 15 27.57 -28.01 -51.25
C LEU A 15 26.38 -29.00 -51.37
N ILE A 16 25.47 -28.84 -52.33
CA ILE A 16 24.49 -29.85 -52.65
C ILE A 16 24.40 -30.02 -54.14
N HIS A 17 25.44 -30.63 -54.76
CA HIS A 17 25.29 -31.31 -56.06
C HIS A 17 26.42 -32.35 -56.18
N GLY A 18 26.07 -33.57 -56.02
CA GLY A 18 26.92 -34.70 -56.35
C GLY A 18 26.74 -35.89 -55.40
N MET A 19 25.76 -36.70 -55.67
CA MET A 19 25.86 -38.14 -55.75
C MET A 19 24.46 -38.75 -55.70
N ALA A 20 23.91 -38.92 -56.92
CA ALA A 20 22.86 -39.90 -57.15
C ALA A 20 23.55 -41.17 -57.62
N MET A 21 23.06 -42.26 -57.15
CA MET A 21 22.99 -43.65 -57.70
C MET A 21 23.57 -44.71 -56.80
N SER A 22 22.65 -45.47 -56.39
CA SER A 22 22.55 -46.94 -56.56
C SER A 22 22.56 -47.79 -55.26
N TRP A 23 21.58 -48.64 -55.29
CA TRP A 23 21.42 -49.96 -54.64
C TRP A 23 20.48 -50.01 -53.45
N GLY A 24 19.27 -50.54 -53.83
CA GLY A 24 18.32 -51.00 -52.87
C GLY A 24 18.77 -52.20 -52.06
N LYS A 25 18.32 -52.23 -50.83
CA LYS A 25 17.90 -53.44 -50.15
C LYS A 25 17.18 -53.02 -48.85
N THR A 26 16.01 -53.52 -48.74
CA THR A 26 15.11 -53.61 -47.60
C THR A 26 15.79 -53.58 -46.23
N MET A 27 15.51 -52.57 -45.45
CA MET A 27 15.73 -52.61 -44.00
C MET A 27 14.58 -51.82 -43.32
N THR A 28 13.62 -52.62 -42.82
CA THR A 28 12.50 -52.12 -42.04
C THR A 28 13.06 -51.63 -40.68
N MET A 29 13.32 -50.32 -40.57
CA MET A 29 13.79 -49.72 -39.32
C MET A 29 12.57 -49.27 -38.55
N LEU A 30 12.27 -49.98 -37.46
CA LEU A 30 11.32 -49.56 -36.42
C LEU A 30 11.75 -48.20 -35.89
N MET A 31 11.11 -47.12 -36.34
CA MET A 31 11.16 -45.85 -35.62
C MET A 31 10.32 -45.97 -34.36
N LEU A 32 10.93 -46.34 -33.26
CA LEU A 32 10.42 -46.00 -31.92
C LEU A 32 10.51 -44.49 -31.77
N GLY A 33 9.40 -43.81 -32.12
CA GLY A 33 9.24 -42.40 -31.81
C GLY A 33 9.20 -42.24 -30.28
N SER A 34 10.32 -41.86 -29.69
CA SER A 34 10.37 -41.37 -28.30
C SER A 34 9.57 -40.07 -28.25
N ILE A 35 8.29 -40.17 -27.93
CA ILE A 35 7.49 -38.98 -27.53
C ILE A 35 8.10 -38.50 -26.24
N LEU A 36 8.98 -37.51 -26.34
CA LEU A 36 9.37 -36.69 -25.18
C LEU A 36 8.11 -35.99 -24.69
N ILE A 37 7.45 -36.60 -23.73
CA ILE A 37 6.42 -35.93 -22.92
C ILE A 37 7.15 -34.83 -22.17
N VAL A 38 7.19 -33.61 -22.75
CA VAL A 38 7.59 -32.42 -22.04
C VAL A 38 6.51 -32.19 -20.97
N GLN A 39 6.72 -32.76 -19.80
CA GLN A 39 5.89 -32.40 -18.65
C GLN A 39 6.12 -30.89 -18.41
N PRO A 40 5.04 -30.11 -18.30
CA PRO A 40 5.21 -28.73 -17.89
C PRO A 40 5.89 -28.73 -16.53
N VAL A 41 7.10 -28.17 -16.46
CA VAL A 41 7.77 -27.90 -15.21
C VAL A 41 6.85 -26.94 -14.45
N GLN A 42 6.04 -27.48 -13.57
CA GLN A 42 5.21 -26.66 -12.69
C GLN A 42 6.18 -25.87 -11.80
N ALA A 43 6.26 -24.57 -12.02
CA ALA A 43 7.08 -23.69 -11.20
C ALA A 43 6.75 -23.99 -9.73
N ALA A 44 7.77 -24.24 -8.91
CA ALA A 44 7.58 -24.54 -7.49
C ALA A 44 6.72 -23.43 -6.85
N GLU A 45 5.68 -23.84 -6.10
CA GLU A 45 4.78 -22.88 -5.41
C GLU A 45 5.63 -21.99 -4.49
N LYS A 46 5.47 -20.68 -4.60
CA LYS A 46 6.16 -19.74 -3.73
C LYS A 46 5.68 -19.92 -2.29
N THR A 47 6.58 -20.22 -1.37
CA THR A 47 6.26 -20.49 0.04
C THR A 47 6.85 -19.47 1.00
N SER A 48 7.59 -18.46 0.50
CA SER A 48 8.19 -17.41 1.33
C SER A 48 7.83 -16.05 0.77
N PHE A 49 7.33 -15.17 1.64
CA PHE A 49 6.80 -13.86 1.29
C PHE A 49 7.41 -12.78 2.16
N LYS A 50 7.63 -11.61 1.56
CA LYS A 50 8.15 -10.41 2.23
C LYS A 50 7.06 -9.36 2.33
N VAL A 51 6.87 -8.80 3.51
CA VAL A 51 5.87 -7.76 3.80
C VAL A 51 6.57 -6.54 4.38
N ALA A 52 6.39 -5.37 3.77
CA ALA A 52 6.90 -4.11 4.30
C ALA A 52 5.84 -3.41 5.15
N TRP A 53 6.29 -2.69 6.18
CA TRP A 53 5.45 -1.82 6.98
C TRP A 53 6.26 -0.62 7.50
N SER A 54 5.59 0.47 7.86
CA SER A 54 6.17 1.66 8.49
C SER A 54 5.41 2.03 9.76
N ILE A 55 5.98 2.91 10.59
CA ILE A 55 5.39 3.29 11.88
C ILE A 55 4.19 4.21 11.66
N TYR A 56 3.03 3.72 12.09
CA TYR A 56 1.77 4.41 12.21
C TYR A 56 0.94 3.68 13.27
N VAL A 57 0.18 4.38 14.07
CA VAL A 57 -0.56 3.77 15.20
C VAL A 57 -1.46 2.61 14.76
N GLY A 58 -2.15 2.73 13.61
CA GLY A 58 -3.01 1.70 13.03
C GLY A 58 -2.24 0.54 12.41
N TRP A 59 -0.93 0.65 12.18
CA TRP A 59 -0.10 -0.43 11.62
C TRP A 59 0.76 -1.13 12.67
N MET A 60 0.89 -0.60 13.87
CA MET A 60 1.60 -1.26 14.99
C MET A 60 1.10 -2.67 15.30
N PRO A 61 -0.19 -3.03 15.06
CA PRO A 61 -0.64 -4.41 15.20
C PRO A 61 0.14 -5.43 14.35
N TRP A 62 0.71 -5.05 13.21
CA TRP A 62 1.54 -5.94 12.39
C TRP A 62 2.86 -6.29 13.10
N ASP A 63 3.51 -5.28 13.70
CA ASP A 63 4.72 -5.51 14.49
C ASP A 63 4.43 -6.43 15.69
N TYR A 64 3.35 -6.16 16.42
CA TYR A 64 2.93 -7.00 17.53
C TYR A 64 2.60 -8.42 17.09
N ALA A 65 1.88 -8.60 15.98
CA ALA A 65 1.58 -9.93 15.43
C ALA A 65 2.86 -10.72 15.11
N ASN A 66 3.89 -10.04 14.62
CA ASN A 66 5.19 -10.64 14.35
C ASN A 66 5.93 -11.00 15.64
N GLN A 67 6.02 -10.09 16.59
CA GLN A 67 6.77 -10.28 17.85
C GLN A 67 6.11 -11.27 18.80
N SER A 68 4.78 -11.32 18.85
CA SER A 68 4.00 -12.25 19.67
C SER A 68 3.92 -13.67 19.08
N GLY A 69 4.36 -13.86 17.83
CA GLY A 69 4.27 -15.14 17.12
C GLY A 69 2.91 -15.40 16.46
N ILE A 70 1.94 -14.47 16.54
CA ILE A 70 0.63 -14.61 15.88
C ILE A 70 0.81 -14.73 14.36
N LEU A 71 1.64 -13.87 13.75
CA LEU A 71 1.91 -13.93 12.31
C LEU A 71 2.54 -15.28 11.92
N LYS A 72 3.51 -15.74 12.69
CA LYS A 72 4.15 -17.04 12.47
C LYS A 72 3.15 -18.20 12.58
N LYS A 73 2.27 -18.20 13.60
CA LYS A 73 1.23 -19.22 13.78
C LYS A 73 0.35 -19.35 12.54
N TRP A 74 -0.11 -18.23 11.99
CA TRP A 74 -0.96 -18.23 10.79
C TRP A 74 -0.19 -18.61 9.53
N ALA A 75 1.07 -18.21 9.40
CA ALA A 75 1.94 -18.65 8.30
C ALA A 75 2.17 -20.15 8.34
N ASP A 76 2.51 -20.71 9.51
CA ASP A 76 2.71 -22.15 9.70
C ASP A 76 1.45 -22.97 9.40
N LYS A 77 0.26 -22.48 9.80
CA LYS A 77 -1.04 -23.11 9.47
C LYS A 77 -1.21 -23.35 7.98
N TYR A 78 -0.68 -22.47 7.14
CA TYR A 78 -0.77 -22.58 5.68
C TYR A 78 0.49 -23.10 5.01
N GLY A 79 1.50 -23.51 5.78
CA GLY A 79 2.78 -24.06 5.26
C GLY A 79 3.60 -23.02 4.50
N ILE A 80 3.54 -21.74 4.91
CA ILE A 80 4.28 -20.62 4.29
C ILE A 80 5.15 -19.91 5.33
N LYS A 81 6.06 -19.07 4.83
CA LYS A 81 6.87 -18.14 5.65
C LYS A 81 6.54 -16.70 5.27
N ILE A 82 6.35 -15.85 6.26
CA ILE A 82 6.14 -14.42 6.08
C ILE A 82 7.23 -13.68 6.84
N GLN A 83 8.03 -12.90 6.13
CA GLN A 83 9.03 -12.00 6.70
C GLN A 83 8.45 -10.59 6.72
N LEU A 84 8.19 -10.06 7.91
CA LEU A 84 7.77 -8.69 8.11
C LEU A 84 9.01 -7.80 8.29
N THR A 85 9.10 -6.70 7.54
CA THR A 85 10.25 -5.77 7.56
C THR A 85 9.75 -4.35 7.75
N GLN A 86 10.25 -3.67 8.79
CA GLN A 86 10.01 -2.25 9.02
C GLN A 86 10.90 -1.41 8.10
N ILE A 87 10.30 -0.43 7.42
CA ILE A 87 10.97 0.61 6.65
C ILE A 87 10.57 1.94 7.29
N ASN A 88 11.53 2.72 7.75
CA ASN A 88 11.25 3.95 8.51
C ASN A 88 10.68 5.08 7.65
N ASP A 89 11.09 5.16 6.38
CA ASP A 89 10.52 6.10 5.42
C ASP A 89 9.29 5.45 4.77
N TYR A 90 8.14 6.07 4.94
CA TYR A 90 6.87 5.55 4.47
C TYR A 90 6.80 5.42 2.94
N VAL A 91 7.17 6.48 2.20
CA VAL A 91 7.11 6.47 0.73
C VAL A 91 8.13 5.48 0.15
N GLU A 92 9.31 5.37 0.76
CA GLU A 92 10.32 4.39 0.35
C GLU A 92 9.81 2.95 0.51
N SER A 93 9.03 2.65 1.56
CA SER A 93 8.42 1.31 1.72
C SER A 93 7.53 0.95 0.54
N ILE A 94 6.74 1.90 0.03
CA ILE A 94 5.85 1.73 -1.11
C ILE A 94 6.63 1.63 -2.42
N ASN A 95 7.71 2.41 -2.57
CA ASN A 95 8.58 2.36 -3.73
C ASN A 95 9.26 0.98 -3.86
N GLN A 96 9.75 0.42 -2.75
CA GLN A 96 10.34 -0.92 -2.72
C GLN A 96 9.30 -2.01 -3.04
N TYR A 97 8.05 -1.88 -2.54
CA TYR A 97 6.95 -2.75 -2.95
C TYR A 97 6.66 -2.64 -4.45
N THR A 98 6.57 -1.43 -4.97
CA THR A 98 6.30 -1.16 -6.40
C THR A 98 7.40 -1.72 -7.30
N ALA A 99 8.66 -1.67 -6.83
CA ALA A 99 9.80 -2.27 -7.50
C ALA A 99 9.86 -3.82 -7.38
N GLY A 100 8.92 -4.45 -6.65
CA GLY A 100 8.85 -5.90 -6.49
C GLY A 100 9.78 -6.49 -5.43
N SER A 101 10.37 -5.67 -4.56
CA SER A 101 11.19 -6.15 -3.44
C SER A 101 10.36 -6.80 -2.32
N PHE A 102 9.08 -6.45 -2.23
CA PHE A 102 8.10 -6.97 -1.29
C PHE A 102 6.86 -7.49 -2.01
N ASP A 103 6.21 -8.51 -1.44
CA ASP A 103 4.96 -9.10 -1.92
C ASP A 103 3.73 -8.33 -1.44
N ALA A 104 3.87 -7.67 -0.30
CA ALA A 104 2.84 -6.86 0.33
C ALA A 104 3.47 -5.66 1.07
N CYS A 105 2.67 -4.60 1.26
CA CYS A 105 3.08 -3.40 1.98
C CYS A 105 1.86 -2.74 2.61
N VAL A 106 2.01 -2.13 3.79
CA VAL A 106 0.99 -1.22 4.33
C VAL A 106 1.07 0.13 3.63
N MET A 107 -0.06 0.70 3.29
CA MET A 107 -0.13 2.03 2.69
C MET A 107 -1.55 2.57 2.74
N THR A 108 -1.70 3.88 2.53
CA THR A 108 -3.03 4.48 2.41
C THR A 108 -3.65 4.20 1.04
N ASN A 109 -4.96 4.39 0.95
CA ASN A 109 -5.69 4.22 -0.30
C ASN A 109 -5.22 5.19 -1.41
N MET A 110 -4.84 6.41 -1.05
CA MET A 110 -4.33 7.38 -2.00
C MET A 110 -2.97 6.93 -2.56
N ASP A 111 -2.05 6.55 -1.68
CA ASP A 111 -0.70 6.18 -2.08
C ASP A 111 -0.70 4.85 -2.86
N MET A 112 -1.66 3.94 -2.57
CA MET A 112 -1.91 2.75 -3.40
C MET A 112 -2.31 3.13 -4.84
N LEU A 113 -3.10 4.18 -5.01
CA LEU A 113 -3.52 4.65 -6.34
C LEU A 113 -2.37 5.35 -7.07
N THR A 114 -1.62 6.21 -6.38
CA THR A 114 -0.68 7.16 -7.01
C THR A 114 0.73 6.56 -7.22
N ILE A 115 1.11 5.54 -6.46
CA ILE A 115 2.45 4.96 -6.58
C ILE A 115 2.38 3.61 -7.30
N PRO A 116 1.93 2.48 -6.70
CA PRO A 116 1.94 1.21 -7.42
C PRO A 116 0.94 1.18 -8.58
N ALA A 117 -0.30 1.63 -8.39
CA ALA A 117 -1.32 1.50 -9.44
C ALA A 117 -1.04 2.42 -10.64
N ALA A 118 -0.67 3.68 -10.41
CA ALA A 118 -0.24 4.60 -11.47
C ALA A 118 1.06 4.14 -12.13
N GLY A 119 1.97 3.52 -11.36
CA GLY A 119 3.19 2.86 -11.85
C GLY A 119 2.96 1.54 -12.60
N GLY A 120 1.70 1.10 -12.76
CA GLY A 120 1.33 -0.10 -13.52
C GLY A 120 1.33 -1.40 -12.73
N VAL A 121 1.60 -1.38 -11.42
CA VAL A 121 1.57 -2.56 -10.55
C VAL A 121 0.13 -2.83 -10.10
N ASP A 122 -0.43 -3.95 -10.55
CA ASP A 122 -1.78 -4.38 -10.13
C ASP A 122 -1.72 -4.84 -8.67
N SER A 123 -2.42 -4.12 -7.80
CA SER A 123 -2.37 -4.25 -6.36
C SER A 123 -3.77 -4.45 -5.76
N THR A 124 -3.87 -5.28 -4.73
CA THR A 124 -5.11 -5.61 -4.02
C THR A 124 -5.04 -5.15 -2.57
N ALA A 125 -5.94 -4.24 -2.17
CA ALA A 125 -6.22 -3.93 -0.78
C ALA A 125 -6.90 -5.14 -0.13
N LEU A 126 -6.13 -5.89 0.64
CA LEU A 126 -6.53 -7.15 1.27
C LEU A 126 -7.13 -6.93 2.65
N VAL A 127 -6.48 -6.08 3.47
CA VAL A 127 -6.95 -5.73 4.81
C VAL A 127 -7.31 -4.26 4.82
N MET A 128 -8.55 -3.96 5.18
CA MET A 128 -8.98 -2.63 5.60
C MET A 128 -8.79 -2.58 7.11
N GLY A 129 -7.70 -1.95 7.56
CA GLY A 129 -7.34 -1.90 8.97
C GLY A 129 -8.15 -0.88 9.72
N ASP A 130 -8.17 0.31 9.20
CA ASP A 130 -8.79 1.48 9.81
C ASP A 130 -8.97 2.62 8.81
N PHE A 131 -9.48 3.74 9.30
CA PHE A 131 -9.31 5.04 8.68
C PHE A 131 -8.91 6.10 9.71
N SER A 132 -8.14 7.07 9.28
CA SER A 132 -7.74 8.21 10.09
C SER A 132 -8.95 9.07 10.47
N ASN A 133 -9.13 9.32 11.77
CA ASN A 133 -10.25 10.09 12.33
C ASN A 133 -9.75 11.09 13.37
N GLY A 134 -8.79 11.92 12.98
CA GLY A 134 -8.05 12.84 13.83
C GLY A 134 -6.59 12.46 14.02
N ASN A 135 -6.11 11.43 13.31
CA ASN A 135 -4.71 10.99 13.37
C ASN A 135 -3.78 11.80 12.47
N ASP A 136 -4.30 12.24 11.32
CA ASP A 136 -3.62 13.19 10.45
C ASP A 136 -4.06 14.60 10.78
N GLY A 137 -3.12 15.56 10.79
CA GLY A 137 -3.47 16.90 11.20
C GLY A 137 -2.53 17.97 10.65
N ILE A 138 -3.04 19.21 10.66
CA ILE A 138 -2.36 20.43 10.27
C ILE A 138 -2.11 21.26 11.52
N VAL A 139 -0.84 21.54 11.79
CA VAL A 139 -0.42 22.34 12.94
C VAL A 139 0.25 23.61 12.47
N LEU A 140 -0.15 24.74 13.06
CA LEU A 140 0.50 26.03 12.88
C LEU A 140 1.25 26.43 14.16
N LYS A 141 2.44 27.04 14.01
CA LYS A 141 3.09 27.75 15.10
C LYS A 141 2.30 29.01 15.46
N GLY A 142 2.09 29.21 16.74
CA GLY A 142 1.31 30.30 17.30
C GLY A 142 0.07 29.79 18.05
N LYS A 143 -0.24 30.42 19.19
CA LYS A 143 -1.42 30.08 20.00
C LYS A 143 -2.69 30.68 19.38
N GLY A 144 -3.77 29.90 19.40
CA GLY A 144 -5.09 30.36 18.95
C GLY A 144 -5.24 30.55 17.43
N LYS A 145 -4.32 29.98 16.64
CA LYS A 145 -4.41 30.01 15.19
C LYS A 145 -5.63 29.26 14.69
N LYS A 146 -6.18 29.73 13.56
CA LYS A 146 -7.29 29.09 12.82
C LYS A 146 -6.79 28.61 11.46
N LEU A 147 -7.56 27.74 10.81
CA LEU A 147 -7.19 27.21 9.49
C LEU A 147 -6.93 28.31 8.45
N ALA A 148 -7.70 29.41 8.46
CA ALA A 148 -7.48 30.52 7.53
C ALA A 148 -6.09 31.20 7.67
N ASP A 149 -5.43 31.07 8.83
CA ASP A 149 -4.08 31.62 9.07
C ASP A 149 -2.98 30.83 8.33
N ILE A 150 -3.34 29.73 7.66
CA ILE A 150 -2.44 28.96 6.81
C ILE A 150 -2.00 29.72 5.55
N LYS A 151 -2.78 30.74 5.14
CA LYS A 151 -2.47 31.56 3.95
C LYS A 151 -1.11 32.21 4.04
N GLY A 152 -0.29 32.04 3.00
CA GLY A 152 1.07 32.58 2.90
C GLY A 152 2.12 31.80 3.72
N GLN A 153 1.74 30.69 4.38
CA GLN A 153 2.67 29.90 5.19
C GLN A 153 3.54 28.98 4.33
N LYS A 154 4.71 28.63 4.87
CA LYS A 154 5.53 27.50 4.41
C LYS A 154 5.17 26.27 5.20
N ILE A 155 4.74 25.23 4.53
CA ILE A 155 4.15 24.03 5.14
C ILE A 155 5.05 22.86 4.85
N ASN A 156 5.65 22.28 5.89
CA ASN A 156 6.37 21.02 5.80
C ASN A 156 5.37 19.85 5.75
N LEU A 157 5.50 19.00 4.77
CA LEU A 157 4.70 17.78 4.63
C LEU A 157 5.40 16.79 3.68
N VAL A 158 4.99 15.53 3.71
CA VAL A 158 5.39 14.56 2.67
C VAL A 158 4.61 14.91 1.41
N GLU A 159 5.28 15.52 0.44
CA GLU A 159 4.66 16.01 -0.79
C GLU A 159 4.08 14.87 -1.60
N LEU A 160 2.91 15.09 -2.21
CA LEU A 160 2.19 14.15 -3.06
C LEU A 160 1.69 12.88 -2.34
N SER A 161 1.77 12.86 -0.99
CA SER A 161 1.21 11.81 -0.15
C SER A 161 -0.17 12.17 0.42
N VAL A 162 -0.67 11.32 1.29
CA VAL A 162 -1.91 11.54 2.07
C VAL A 162 -1.90 12.86 2.85
N SER A 163 -0.73 13.33 3.34
CA SER A 163 -0.61 14.64 4.00
C SER A 163 -0.89 15.80 3.04
N HIS A 164 -0.45 15.69 1.78
CA HIS A 164 -0.77 16.67 0.75
C HIS A 164 -2.27 16.70 0.44
N TYR A 165 -2.89 15.51 0.36
CA TYR A 165 -4.34 15.39 0.21
C TYR A 165 -5.10 16.06 1.36
N LEU A 166 -4.75 15.77 2.62
CA LEU A 166 -5.38 16.39 3.79
C LEU A 166 -5.28 17.93 3.73
N MET A 167 -4.12 18.44 3.37
CA MET A 167 -3.90 19.88 3.22
C MET A 167 -4.81 20.47 2.14
N ALA A 168 -4.90 19.86 0.96
CA ALA A 168 -5.75 20.35 -0.12
C ALA A 168 -7.23 20.36 0.30
N ARG A 169 -7.70 19.30 0.99
CA ARG A 169 -9.06 19.25 1.53
C ARG A 169 -9.30 20.35 2.58
N ALA A 170 -8.31 20.62 3.42
CA ALA A 170 -8.39 21.70 4.41
C ALA A 170 -8.47 23.07 3.73
N LEU A 171 -7.62 23.36 2.75
CA LEU A 171 -7.63 24.63 1.99
C LEU A 171 -8.98 24.84 1.31
N GLU A 172 -9.51 23.80 0.64
CA GLU A 172 -10.82 23.85 -0.02
C GLU A 172 -11.93 24.24 0.97
N SER A 173 -11.90 23.74 2.20
CA SER A 173 -12.92 23.99 3.23
C SER A 173 -13.00 25.46 3.67
N VAL A 174 -11.96 26.25 3.42
CA VAL A 174 -11.88 27.70 3.73
C VAL A 174 -11.73 28.58 2.48
N GLY A 175 -11.97 28.01 1.28
CA GLY A 175 -11.92 28.73 0.02
C GLY A 175 -10.52 29.12 -0.44
N LEU A 176 -9.49 28.51 0.13
CA LEU A 176 -8.08 28.66 -0.28
C LEU A 176 -7.70 27.62 -1.30
N ARG A 177 -6.55 27.82 -1.95
CA ARG A 177 -5.94 26.91 -2.92
C ARG A 177 -4.45 26.75 -2.61
N GLU A 178 -3.81 25.75 -3.15
CA GLU A 178 -2.38 25.49 -2.93
C GLU A 178 -1.46 26.65 -3.34
N ARG A 179 -1.83 27.44 -4.35
CA ARG A 179 -1.11 28.67 -4.71
C ARG A 179 -1.09 29.73 -3.60
N ASP A 180 -1.93 29.59 -2.59
CA ASP A 180 -2.00 30.51 -1.44
C ASP A 180 -1.04 30.13 -0.33
N ILE A 181 -0.26 29.06 -0.50
CA ILE A 181 0.73 28.50 0.43
C ILE A 181 2.02 28.14 -0.31
N THR A 182 3.04 27.73 0.44
CA THR A 182 4.27 27.14 -0.12
C THR A 182 4.50 25.77 0.52
N VAL A 183 4.44 24.69 -0.26
CA VAL A 183 4.77 23.34 0.21
C VAL A 183 6.28 23.18 0.28
N VAL A 184 6.74 22.55 1.35
CA VAL A 184 8.14 22.15 1.56
C VAL A 184 8.16 20.64 1.76
N ASN A 185 8.62 19.91 0.75
CA ASN A 185 8.71 18.46 0.84
C ASN A 185 9.65 18.04 1.97
N THR A 186 9.13 17.22 2.87
CA THR A 186 9.84 16.77 4.08
C THR A 186 9.41 15.35 4.39
N SER A 187 10.37 14.42 4.53
CA SER A 187 10.07 13.03 4.88
C SER A 187 9.43 12.93 6.26
N ASP A 188 8.63 11.89 6.48
CA ASP A 188 8.01 11.63 7.78
C ASP A 188 9.06 11.34 8.88
N ALA A 189 10.21 10.80 8.51
CA ALA A 189 11.32 10.59 9.43
C ALA A 189 11.94 11.91 9.93
N ASP A 190 11.92 12.96 9.11
CA ASP A 190 12.54 14.26 9.40
C ASP A 190 11.55 15.32 9.90
N ILE A 191 10.25 15.08 9.80
CA ILE A 191 9.19 16.09 9.92
C ILE A 191 9.16 16.77 11.30
N VAL A 192 9.43 16.04 12.38
CA VAL A 192 9.47 16.58 13.75
C VAL A 192 10.65 17.54 13.90
N GLY A 193 11.83 17.12 13.43
CA GLY A 193 13.04 17.97 13.42
C GLY A 193 12.87 19.21 12.56
N ALA A 194 12.29 19.09 11.39
CA ALA A 194 12.00 20.20 10.49
C ALA A 194 11.02 21.20 11.12
N PHE A 195 9.99 20.74 11.81
CA PHE A 195 9.05 21.64 12.49
C PHE A 195 9.70 22.37 13.68
N ALA A 196 10.70 21.78 14.36
CA ALA A 196 11.43 22.45 15.44
C ALA A 196 12.22 23.68 14.95
N ALA A 197 12.65 23.71 13.67
CA ALA A 197 13.40 24.83 13.11
C ALA A 197 12.58 26.14 13.12
N ALA A 198 13.26 27.27 13.39
CA ALA A 198 12.60 28.60 13.46
C ALA A 198 11.94 29.01 12.13
N SER A 199 12.47 28.54 11.01
CA SER A 199 11.96 28.83 9.66
C SER A 199 10.68 28.09 9.31
N SER A 200 10.34 26.99 10.01
CA SER A 200 9.11 26.26 9.83
C SER A 200 7.96 26.95 10.56
N THR A 201 6.83 27.16 9.88
CA THR A 201 5.66 27.84 10.45
C THR A 201 4.43 26.95 10.51
N ALA A 202 4.40 25.91 9.72
CA ALA A 202 3.29 24.96 9.62
C ALA A 202 3.79 23.57 9.24
N VAL A 203 3.01 22.55 9.60
CA VAL A 203 3.27 21.15 9.26
C VAL A 203 1.97 20.41 9.03
N VAL A 204 2.01 19.44 8.12
CA VAL A 204 0.98 18.41 7.98
C VAL A 204 1.64 17.05 8.15
N THR A 205 1.13 16.27 9.07
CA THR A 205 1.67 14.95 9.37
C THR A 205 0.64 14.10 10.14
N TRP A 206 1.02 12.89 10.46
CA TRP A 206 0.20 11.91 11.19
C TRP A 206 0.86 11.51 12.53
N LYS A 207 0.13 10.77 13.35
CA LYS A 207 0.65 10.24 14.62
C LYS A 207 1.48 8.97 14.40
N PRO A 208 2.61 8.81 15.11
CA PRO A 208 2.99 9.51 16.36
C PRO A 208 3.63 10.90 16.17
N GLN A 209 4.15 11.27 15.00
CA GLN A 209 4.86 12.54 14.77
C GLN A 209 3.99 13.75 15.12
N LEU A 210 2.71 13.74 14.77
CA LEU A 210 1.76 14.79 15.13
C LEU A 210 1.64 14.94 16.65
N SER A 211 1.61 13.84 17.41
CA SER A 211 1.56 13.88 18.86
C SER A 211 2.81 14.54 19.46
N GLU A 212 3.98 14.23 18.90
CA GLU A 212 5.23 14.84 19.34
C GLU A 212 5.27 16.35 19.03
N ILE A 213 4.86 16.73 17.84
CA ILE A 213 4.78 18.13 17.42
C ILE A 213 3.82 18.93 18.33
N MET A 214 2.70 18.34 18.71
CA MET A 214 1.71 18.98 19.59
C MET A 214 2.22 19.21 21.03
N LYS A 215 3.30 18.58 21.46
CA LYS A 215 3.98 18.89 22.73
C LYS A 215 4.77 20.20 22.66
N THR A 216 5.02 20.72 21.45
CA THR A 216 5.72 22.01 21.26
C THR A 216 4.84 23.17 21.77
N PRO A 217 5.33 24.02 22.68
CA PRO A 217 4.57 25.18 23.16
C PRO A 217 4.15 26.14 22.03
N ASN A 218 3.01 26.79 22.22
CA ASN A 218 2.46 27.76 21.26
C ASN A 218 2.24 27.19 19.86
N THR A 219 1.65 26.01 19.77
CA THR A 219 1.14 25.41 18.54
C THR A 219 -0.38 25.36 18.56
N SER A 220 -0.99 25.26 17.38
CA SER A 220 -2.43 25.11 17.20
C SER A 220 -2.70 24.04 16.16
N LEU A 221 -3.40 22.97 16.53
CA LEU A 221 -4.02 22.04 15.56
C LEU A 221 -5.21 22.76 14.91
N VAL A 222 -5.14 23.03 13.62
CA VAL A 222 -6.13 23.87 12.91
C VAL A 222 -7.07 23.07 12.02
N PHE A 223 -6.68 21.84 11.66
CA PHE A 223 -7.50 20.90 10.91
C PHE A 223 -6.98 19.47 11.15
N ASP A 224 -7.86 18.50 11.11
CA ASP A 224 -7.51 17.09 11.18
C ASP A 224 -8.46 16.21 10.36
N SER A 225 -8.10 14.94 10.20
CA SER A 225 -8.80 13.95 9.38
C SER A 225 -10.22 13.61 9.86
N SER A 226 -10.60 13.99 11.09
CA SER A 226 -11.99 13.84 11.56
C SER A 226 -12.98 14.69 10.77
N LYS A 227 -12.50 15.69 10.02
CA LYS A 227 -13.31 16.55 9.15
C LYS A 227 -13.57 15.92 7.79
N ILE A 228 -12.86 14.86 7.46
CA ILE A 228 -12.97 14.10 6.19
C ILE A 228 -13.03 12.58 6.46
N PRO A 229 -14.01 12.11 7.26
CA PRO A 229 -14.02 10.73 7.78
C PRO A 229 -14.07 9.71 6.66
N GLY A 230 -13.18 8.71 6.72
CA GLY A 230 -13.09 7.60 5.78
C GLY A 230 -12.44 7.98 4.43
N GLU A 231 -11.95 9.21 4.23
CA GLU A 231 -11.20 9.56 3.01
C GLU A 231 -9.75 9.04 3.07
N ILE A 232 -9.15 8.94 4.25
CA ILE A 232 -7.83 8.38 4.49
C ILE A 232 -7.98 6.99 5.09
N MET A 233 -7.85 5.97 4.26
CA MET A 233 -8.01 4.56 4.63
C MET A 233 -6.64 3.88 4.71
N ASP A 234 -6.41 3.10 5.75
CA ASP A 234 -5.16 2.39 6.00
C ASP A 234 -5.30 0.90 5.67
N LEU A 235 -4.43 0.43 4.78
CA LEU A 235 -4.57 -0.83 4.09
C LEU A 235 -3.32 -1.71 4.26
N MET A 236 -3.51 -3.04 4.30
CA MET A 236 -2.48 -3.98 3.85
C MET A 236 -2.74 -4.31 2.38
N VAL A 237 -1.80 -3.98 1.54
CA VAL A 237 -1.86 -4.14 0.08
C VAL A 237 -0.96 -5.27 -0.35
N VAL A 238 -1.45 -6.15 -1.22
CA VAL A 238 -0.72 -7.29 -1.76
C VAL A 238 -0.67 -7.20 -3.28
N ASN A 239 0.45 -7.57 -3.89
CA ASN A 239 0.53 -7.70 -5.33
C ASN A 239 -0.53 -8.70 -5.82
N THR A 240 -1.38 -8.28 -6.76
CA THR A 240 -2.54 -9.07 -7.19
C THR A 240 -2.14 -10.42 -7.80
N ALA A 241 -1.08 -10.47 -8.60
CA ALA A 241 -0.60 -11.72 -9.19
C ALA A 241 -0.07 -12.67 -8.11
N THR A 242 0.68 -12.14 -7.13
CA THR A 242 1.16 -12.91 -5.98
C THR A 242 -0.01 -13.47 -5.17
N LEU A 243 -1.02 -12.65 -4.87
CA LEU A 243 -2.20 -13.07 -4.10
C LEU A 243 -3.02 -14.15 -4.82
N LYS A 244 -3.24 -13.99 -6.13
CA LYS A 244 -3.95 -14.97 -6.97
C LYS A 244 -3.21 -16.31 -7.05
N ALA A 245 -1.90 -16.28 -7.21
CA ALA A 245 -1.07 -17.49 -7.25
C ALA A 245 -0.94 -18.17 -5.86
N ASN A 246 -1.08 -17.38 -4.79
CA ASN A 246 -0.83 -17.87 -3.42
C ASN A 246 -1.94 -17.40 -2.45
N PRO A 247 -3.16 -17.92 -2.55
CA PRO A 247 -4.27 -17.53 -1.68
C PRO A 247 -4.02 -17.83 -0.20
N LYS A 248 -3.08 -18.72 0.11
CA LYS A 248 -2.60 -19.01 1.48
C LYS A 248 -2.01 -17.77 2.16
N LEU A 249 -1.31 -16.90 1.40
CA LEU A 249 -0.79 -15.63 1.91
C LEU A 249 -1.94 -14.72 2.41
N GLY A 250 -2.97 -14.55 1.61
CA GLY A 250 -4.13 -13.74 1.98
C GLY A 250 -4.84 -14.26 3.23
N LYS A 251 -5.03 -15.59 3.33
CA LYS A 251 -5.63 -16.22 4.52
C LYS A 251 -4.77 -16.02 5.76
N ALA A 252 -3.44 -16.16 5.65
CA ALA A 252 -2.52 -15.98 6.77
C ALA A 252 -2.52 -14.53 7.27
N LEU A 253 -2.44 -13.55 6.37
CA LEU A 253 -2.46 -12.14 6.73
C LEU A 253 -3.78 -11.73 7.39
N ILE A 254 -4.93 -12.10 6.82
CA ILE A 254 -6.26 -11.81 7.39
C ILE A 254 -6.42 -12.48 8.77
N GLY A 255 -6.00 -13.73 8.90
CA GLY A 255 -6.08 -14.45 10.17
C GLY A 255 -5.23 -13.80 11.26
N ALA A 256 -3.98 -13.45 10.92
CA ALA A 256 -3.08 -12.76 11.84
C ALA A 256 -3.63 -11.40 12.26
N TRP A 257 -4.20 -10.63 11.33
CA TRP A 257 -4.79 -9.34 11.62
C TRP A 257 -5.94 -9.43 12.63
N TYR A 258 -6.98 -10.22 12.34
CA TYR A 258 -8.13 -10.29 13.23
C TYR A 258 -7.86 -10.99 14.57
N GLU A 259 -6.90 -11.92 14.62
CA GLU A 259 -6.46 -12.44 15.90
C GLU A 259 -5.75 -11.36 16.74
N THR A 260 -4.93 -10.53 16.13
CA THR A 260 -4.27 -9.40 16.80
C THR A 260 -5.30 -8.38 17.28
N MET A 261 -6.30 -8.05 16.46
CA MET A 261 -7.41 -7.18 16.86
C MET A 261 -8.15 -7.77 18.07
N ALA A 262 -8.47 -9.06 18.03
CA ALA A 262 -9.13 -9.73 19.15
C ALA A 262 -8.30 -9.72 20.44
N VAL A 263 -6.96 -9.73 20.35
CA VAL A 263 -6.08 -9.59 21.52
C VAL A 263 -6.10 -8.16 22.07
N MET A 264 -5.82 -7.17 21.20
CA MET A 264 -5.53 -5.81 21.67
C MET A 264 -6.77 -5.02 22.12
N PHE A 265 -7.96 -5.41 21.69
CA PHE A 265 -9.23 -4.72 22.05
C PHE A 265 -10.06 -5.40 23.13
N LYS A 266 -9.53 -6.46 23.76
CA LYS A 266 -10.12 -6.97 24.99
C LYS A 266 -9.92 -5.99 26.14
N ASN A 267 -10.77 -6.11 27.16
CA ASN A 267 -10.63 -5.35 28.39
C ASN A 267 -9.96 -6.23 29.48
N ASP A 268 -8.72 -6.65 29.24
CA ASP A 268 -7.95 -7.50 30.16
C ASP A 268 -6.48 -7.08 30.21
N ALA A 269 -5.74 -7.70 31.13
CA ALA A 269 -4.31 -7.42 31.33
C ALA A 269 -3.46 -7.76 30.08
N ALA A 270 -3.84 -8.80 29.32
CA ALA A 270 -3.12 -9.19 28.11
C ALA A 270 -3.27 -8.14 27.01
N ALA A 271 -4.47 -7.60 26.84
CA ALA A 271 -4.72 -6.51 25.89
C ALA A 271 -3.93 -5.24 26.26
N LYS A 272 -3.89 -4.89 27.56
CA LYS A 272 -3.08 -3.78 28.05
C LYS A 272 -1.60 -4.01 27.77
N ALA A 273 -1.08 -5.24 28.02
CA ALA A 273 0.30 -5.59 27.72
C ALA A 273 0.62 -5.50 26.22
N ALA A 274 -0.32 -5.95 25.36
CA ALA A 274 -0.16 -5.84 23.90
C ALA A 274 -0.07 -4.36 23.46
N ARG A 275 -0.99 -3.50 23.91
CA ARG A 275 -0.94 -2.07 23.60
C ARG A 275 0.30 -1.38 24.18
N THR A 276 0.78 -1.81 25.35
CA THR A 276 2.05 -1.31 25.94
C THR A 276 3.26 -1.69 25.08
N ALA A 277 3.28 -2.92 24.54
CA ALA A 277 4.34 -3.37 23.63
C ALA A 277 4.33 -2.55 22.33
N MET A 278 3.15 -2.31 21.75
CA MET A 278 2.98 -1.48 20.55
C MET A 278 3.41 -0.02 20.79
N ALA A 279 3.02 0.56 21.94
CA ALA A 279 3.44 1.89 22.35
C ALA A 279 4.96 2.02 22.41
N LYS A 280 5.61 1.08 23.09
CA LYS A 280 7.08 1.06 23.18
C LYS A 280 7.74 0.93 21.81
N ALA A 281 7.23 0.08 20.94
CA ALA A 281 7.77 -0.13 19.60
C ALA A 281 7.58 1.10 18.70
N SER A 282 6.52 1.90 18.91
CA SER A 282 6.32 3.19 18.22
C SER A 282 7.03 4.38 18.85
N GLY A 283 7.83 4.15 19.92
CA GLY A 283 8.59 5.21 20.60
C GLY A 283 7.77 6.08 21.54
N THR A 284 6.59 5.61 22.00
CA THR A 284 5.71 6.37 22.90
C THR A 284 5.34 5.55 24.15
N ASP A 285 4.60 6.14 25.08
CA ASP A 285 4.04 5.44 26.22
C ASP A 285 2.60 4.94 25.95
N LEU A 286 2.06 4.13 26.86
CA LEU A 286 0.75 3.55 26.69
C LEU A 286 -0.37 4.61 26.61
N ALA A 287 -0.30 5.67 27.40
CA ALA A 287 -1.32 6.71 27.42
C ALA A 287 -1.36 7.49 26.10
N ASP A 288 -0.19 7.85 25.57
CA ASP A 288 -0.06 8.47 24.25
C ASP A 288 -0.57 7.54 23.15
N TYR A 289 -0.19 6.25 23.19
CA TYR A 289 -0.65 5.25 22.20
C TYR A 289 -2.17 5.08 22.21
N GLU A 290 -2.79 4.97 23.39
CA GLU A 290 -4.25 4.87 23.56
C GLU A 290 -4.95 6.16 23.09
N SER A 291 -4.36 7.33 23.32
CA SER A 291 -4.83 8.61 22.77
C SER A 291 -4.76 8.64 21.23
N GLN A 292 -3.71 8.06 20.63
CA GLN A 292 -3.59 7.93 19.19
C GLN A 292 -4.65 6.97 18.63
N LEU A 293 -4.86 5.81 19.26
CA LEU A 293 -5.92 4.86 18.89
C LEU A 293 -7.32 5.50 18.95
N ALA A 294 -7.59 6.38 19.91
CA ALA A 294 -8.86 7.08 20.02
C ALA A 294 -9.19 8.00 18.83
N THR A 295 -8.16 8.37 18.05
CA THR A 295 -8.29 9.16 16.82
C THR A 295 -8.12 8.33 15.54
N THR A 296 -8.21 7.01 15.67
CA THR A 296 -8.14 6.03 14.58
C THR A 296 -9.41 5.18 14.61
N LYS A 297 -10.20 5.20 13.57
CA LYS A 297 -11.37 4.32 13.49
C LYS A 297 -10.91 2.92 13.05
N MET A 298 -10.43 2.14 14.02
CA MET A 298 -10.04 0.74 13.79
C MET A 298 -11.26 -0.12 13.45
N TYR A 299 -11.11 -1.01 12.48
CA TYR A 299 -12.05 -2.08 12.19
C TYR A 299 -11.65 -3.33 12.96
N VAL A 300 -12.16 -3.43 14.20
CA VAL A 300 -11.77 -4.47 15.16
C VAL A 300 -12.24 -5.85 14.73
N THR A 301 -13.35 -5.92 14.03
CA THR A 301 -13.95 -7.18 13.58
C THR A 301 -14.01 -7.29 12.06
N ALA A 302 -13.97 -8.51 11.56
CA ALA A 302 -14.15 -8.79 10.13
C ALA A 302 -15.53 -8.29 9.63
N ALA A 303 -16.55 -8.27 10.48
CA ALA A 303 -17.88 -7.78 10.13
C ALA A 303 -17.89 -6.28 9.85
N GLU A 304 -17.23 -5.47 10.70
CA GLU A 304 -17.12 -4.02 10.51
C GLU A 304 -16.37 -3.68 9.23
N ALA A 305 -15.18 -4.27 9.02
CA ALA A 305 -14.39 -4.07 7.82
C ALA A 305 -15.13 -4.52 6.55
N HIS A 306 -15.75 -5.69 6.58
CA HIS A 306 -16.54 -6.20 5.45
C HIS A 306 -17.70 -5.25 5.10
N THR A 307 -18.41 -4.74 6.09
CA THR A 307 -19.49 -3.78 5.87
C THR A 307 -18.97 -2.50 5.21
N PHE A 308 -17.86 -1.95 5.70
CA PHE A 308 -17.29 -0.72 5.16
C PHE A 308 -16.77 -0.89 3.74
N ILE A 309 -15.96 -1.93 3.47
CA ILE A 309 -15.39 -2.18 2.14
C ILE A 309 -16.48 -2.33 1.06
N ASN A 310 -17.64 -2.89 1.43
CA ASN A 310 -18.76 -3.09 0.51
C ASN A 310 -19.70 -1.87 0.43
N SER A 311 -19.43 -0.78 1.15
CA SER A 311 -20.27 0.42 1.19
C SER A 311 -20.02 1.34 -0.01
N ASP A 312 -21.03 2.14 -0.37
CA ASP A 312 -20.89 3.21 -1.37
C ASP A 312 -19.95 4.34 -0.87
N THR A 313 -19.70 4.43 0.43
CA THR A 313 -18.78 5.41 1.02
C THR A 313 -17.35 5.22 0.50
N VAL A 314 -16.86 3.98 0.44
CA VAL A 314 -15.51 3.70 -0.10
C VAL A 314 -15.40 4.17 -1.56
N ILE A 315 -16.43 3.93 -2.37
CA ILE A 315 -16.44 4.34 -3.77
C ILE A 315 -16.44 5.87 -3.91
N LYS A 316 -17.28 6.56 -3.13
CA LYS A 316 -17.33 8.04 -3.12
C LYS A 316 -16.01 8.64 -2.67
N ASN A 317 -15.41 8.11 -1.62
CA ASN A 317 -14.14 8.61 -1.10
C ASN A 317 -13.01 8.35 -2.10
N MET A 318 -12.96 7.19 -2.75
CA MET A 318 -12.00 6.94 -3.83
C MET A 318 -12.22 7.84 -5.05
N ASP A 319 -13.44 8.27 -5.33
CA ASP A 319 -13.72 9.23 -6.40
C ASP A 319 -13.16 10.64 -6.08
N LEU A 320 -13.19 11.06 -4.82
CA LEU A 320 -12.53 12.29 -4.35
C LEU A 320 -11.01 12.19 -4.49
N VAL A 321 -10.44 11.08 -3.99
CA VAL A 321 -9.00 10.81 -4.03
C VAL A 321 -8.49 10.79 -5.48
N ARG A 322 -9.14 10.07 -6.41
CA ARG A 322 -8.68 10.00 -7.80
C ARG A 322 -8.77 11.34 -8.54
N LYS A 323 -9.78 12.16 -8.21
CA LYS A 323 -9.91 13.52 -8.79
C LYS A 323 -8.78 14.42 -8.31
N PHE A 324 -8.47 14.39 -7.02
CA PHE A 324 -7.31 15.07 -6.47
C PHE A 324 -6.03 14.58 -7.16
N SER A 325 -5.81 13.28 -7.18
CA SER A 325 -4.60 12.67 -7.76
C SER A 325 -4.43 13.06 -9.24
N PHE A 326 -5.51 13.09 -10.01
CA PHE A 326 -5.47 13.52 -11.40
C PHE A 326 -5.12 15.01 -11.53
N SER A 327 -5.76 15.89 -10.73
CA SER A 327 -5.51 17.34 -10.79
C SER A 327 -4.07 17.72 -10.41
N HIS A 328 -3.36 16.84 -9.69
CA HIS A 328 -1.97 17.00 -9.29
C HIS A 328 -0.98 16.19 -10.15
N GLY A 329 -1.44 15.58 -11.24
CA GLY A 329 -0.58 14.80 -12.13
C GLY A 329 -0.10 13.46 -11.57
N LEU A 330 -0.69 12.97 -10.46
CA LEU A 330 -0.23 11.78 -9.74
C LEU A 330 -0.65 10.44 -10.39
N LEU A 331 -1.47 10.48 -11.43
CA LEU A 331 -1.86 9.28 -12.17
C LEU A 331 -0.88 8.92 -13.30
N GLY A 332 0.30 9.56 -13.32
CA GLY A 332 1.36 9.37 -14.31
C GLY A 332 1.27 10.34 -15.48
N GLU A 333 2.42 10.62 -16.12
CA GLU A 333 2.54 11.58 -17.24
C GLU A 333 1.63 11.27 -18.44
N GLY A 334 1.27 9.99 -18.62
CA GLY A 334 0.38 9.53 -19.69
C GLY A 334 -1.12 9.67 -19.39
N ALA A 335 -1.49 10.07 -18.17
CA ALA A 335 -2.89 10.18 -17.76
C ALA A 335 -3.57 11.41 -18.40
N LYS A 336 -4.44 11.17 -19.37
CA LYS A 336 -5.18 12.23 -20.06
C LYS A 336 -6.51 12.57 -19.39
N THR A 337 -6.99 11.72 -18.51
CA THR A 337 -8.27 11.86 -17.80
C THR A 337 -8.16 11.27 -16.41
N VAL A 338 -9.08 11.65 -15.52
CA VAL A 338 -9.24 11.08 -14.19
C VAL A 338 -9.46 9.55 -14.22
N ASP A 339 -9.88 9.02 -15.35
CA ASP A 339 -10.14 7.59 -15.57
C ASP A 339 -8.91 6.80 -16.07
N ALA A 340 -7.70 7.35 -15.98
CA ALA A 340 -6.48 6.68 -16.47
C ALA A 340 -6.24 5.31 -15.81
N VAL A 341 -6.50 5.21 -14.50
CA VAL A 341 -6.37 3.98 -13.71
C VAL A 341 -7.76 3.45 -13.35
N GLY A 342 -7.96 2.13 -13.51
CA GLY A 342 -9.17 1.43 -13.08
C GLY A 342 -9.06 0.99 -11.62
N ILE A 343 -10.13 1.22 -10.85
CA ILE A 343 -10.29 0.80 -9.46
C ILE A 343 -11.47 -0.15 -9.38
N GLU A 344 -11.22 -1.40 -9.00
CA GLU A 344 -12.24 -2.42 -8.83
C GLU A 344 -12.65 -2.54 -7.36
N PHE A 345 -13.94 -2.59 -7.12
CA PHE A 345 -14.54 -2.78 -5.79
C PHE A 345 -15.28 -4.12 -5.72
N PRO A 346 -15.61 -4.61 -4.51
CA PRO A 346 -16.46 -5.78 -4.38
C PRO A 346 -17.75 -5.65 -5.18
N ASN A 347 -18.31 -6.79 -5.61
CA ASN A 347 -19.54 -6.89 -6.43
C ASN A 347 -19.41 -6.30 -7.85
N GLY A 348 -18.18 -6.20 -8.37
CA GLY A 348 -17.90 -5.78 -9.75
C GLY A 348 -18.12 -4.29 -10.01
N LYS A 349 -18.27 -3.47 -8.97
CA LYS A 349 -18.31 -2.02 -9.12
C LYS A 349 -16.93 -1.50 -9.55
N LEU A 350 -16.91 -0.50 -10.44
CA LEU A 350 -15.69 0.05 -11.02
C LEU A 350 -15.70 1.59 -11.02
N LEU A 351 -14.54 2.18 -10.77
CA LEU A 351 -14.21 3.55 -11.11
C LEU A 351 -13.05 3.55 -12.12
N GLY A 352 -13.05 4.51 -13.03
CA GLY A 352 -11.96 4.69 -14.00
C GLY A 352 -11.98 3.67 -15.14
N ASN A 353 -10.80 3.33 -15.66
CA ASN A 353 -10.65 2.56 -16.90
C ASN A 353 -10.78 1.05 -16.67
N PRO A 354 -11.84 0.38 -17.17
CA PRO A 354 -12.00 -1.06 -17.01
C PRO A 354 -10.95 -1.90 -17.75
N LYS A 355 -10.22 -1.29 -18.70
CA LYS A 355 -9.12 -1.95 -19.44
C LYS A 355 -7.76 -1.78 -18.76
N ASN A 356 -7.67 -0.97 -17.71
CA ASN A 356 -6.44 -0.71 -16.97
C ASN A 356 -6.67 -0.76 -15.45
N ILE A 357 -7.26 -1.85 -14.97
CA ILE A 357 -7.49 -2.04 -13.53
C ILE A 357 -6.16 -2.38 -12.87
N LYS A 358 -5.71 -1.49 -11.95
CA LYS A 358 -4.46 -1.61 -11.20
C LYS A 358 -4.64 -1.50 -9.69
N MET A 359 -5.82 -1.11 -9.25
CA MET A 359 -6.19 -1.04 -7.85
C MET A 359 -7.45 -1.86 -7.59
N ARG A 360 -7.43 -2.69 -6.56
CA ARG A 360 -8.56 -3.56 -6.20
C ARG A 360 -8.83 -3.52 -4.72
N PHE A 361 -10.09 -3.47 -4.33
CA PHE A 361 -10.55 -3.75 -2.98
C PHE A 361 -11.16 -5.14 -2.96
N ASP A 362 -10.61 -6.04 -2.13
CA ASP A 362 -11.08 -7.43 -2.05
C ASP A 362 -11.61 -7.74 -0.65
N SER A 363 -12.92 -7.92 -0.52
CA SER A 363 -13.56 -8.31 0.72
C SER A 363 -13.72 -9.84 0.89
N SER A 364 -13.26 -10.65 -0.07
CA SER A 364 -13.47 -12.10 -0.04
C SER A 364 -12.73 -12.77 1.11
N TYR A 365 -11.51 -12.38 1.38
CA TYR A 365 -10.73 -12.90 2.51
C TYR A 365 -11.27 -12.44 3.86
N THR A 366 -11.73 -11.19 3.97
CA THR A 366 -12.45 -10.68 5.15
C THR A 366 -13.73 -11.47 5.36
N LYS A 367 -14.43 -11.84 4.29
CA LYS A 367 -15.61 -12.71 4.35
C LYS A 367 -15.27 -14.11 4.88
N LEU A 368 -14.11 -14.69 4.50
CA LEU A 368 -13.66 -15.96 5.08
C LEU A 368 -13.44 -15.86 6.59
N ALA A 369 -12.87 -14.75 7.08
CA ALA A 369 -12.72 -14.51 8.51
C ALA A 369 -14.09 -14.40 9.20
N LEU A 370 -15.00 -13.63 8.61
CA LEU A 370 -16.37 -13.45 9.12
C LEU A 370 -17.14 -14.78 9.22
N ASP A 371 -16.96 -15.67 8.24
CA ASP A 371 -17.61 -16.98 8.18
C ASP A 371 -16.89 -18.06 9.00
N GLY A 372 -15.77 -17.76 9.66
CA GLY A 372 -14.96 -18.74 10.39
C GLY A 372 -14.29 -19.80 9.50
N LYS A 373 -13.96 -19.44 8.25
CA LYS A 373 -13.41 -20.35 7.22
C LYS A 373 -11.91 -20.15 6.92
N LEU A 374 -11.19 -19.48 7.82
CA LEU A 374 -9.75 -19.34 7.74
C LEU A 374 -9.00 -20.54 8.27
#